data_3a16b6c4b8e6e64d76e8d0fde8d2628c
#
_entry.id   3a16b6c4b8e6e64d76e8d0fde8d2628c
#
_cell.length_a   1.000
_cell.length_b   1.000
_cell.length_c   1.000
_cell.angle_alpha   90.00
_cell.angle_beta   90.00
_cell.angle_gamma   90.00
#
_symmetry.space_group_name_H-M   'P 1'
#
loop_
_entity.id
_entity.type
_entity.pdbx_description
1 polymer ?
#
loop_
_entity_poly.entity_id
_entity_poly.type
_entity_poly.pdbx_seq_one_letter_code
_entity_poly.pdbx_strand_id
1 'polypeptide(L)'
;MSEEMVCRKHRLSSFQIIILGFAGVILLGALLLMLPLSTTAGCVTPFHEALFTATSAVCVTGLVVQDTGSYWSVFGQAVILTLIQIGGLGVVTVAASFALLSGRRISLMQRSTMQDAISAPKVGGIVRLTRFILRGTFLIELIGALAMLPVFCRDYGWHGIWMAVFHSVSAFCNAGFDILGTNNNLYPSLTGYVQNPVINITVMLLIITGGIGFLTWDDICENKLHFHRYRMQSKVILVTTLTLIVLPALFFFFVDFDALPLGARVQAALFQSVTPRTAGFNTVNLPAMSGASLGVMILLMLIGGSPGSTAGGMKTTTLAVLLANAAATFRQRDSAQFFGRRVDHSAVKTAATILTMYLALFFGGGVFISVYEDLPLSSCLYEAASAVGTVGLTLGITPQLHIPSQMVLIALMYLGRVGGLTLIYAAVSSKKNGNAKLPQERITIG
;
A
#
# COMPACT_ATOMS: atom_id res chain seq x y z
N MET A 1 37.73 32.84 -29.79
CA MET A 1 37.29 32.46 -28.42
C MET A 1 35.86 32.04 -28.53
N SER A 2 35.64 30.78 -28.80
CA SER A 2 34.30 30.17 -28.88
C SER A 2 33.98 29.58 -27.52
N GLU A 3 33.02 30.20 -26.80
CA GLU A 3 32.46 29.61 -25.60
C GLU A 3 31.67 28.35 -25.96
N GLU A 4 32.23 27.20 -25.67
CA GLU A 4 31.51 25.95 -25.63
C GLU A 4 30.49 26.02 -24.49
N MET A 5 29.22 26.28 -24.85
CA MET A 5 28.05 26.07 -23.97
C MET A 5 27.97 24.57 -23.68
N VAL A 6 28.61 24.15 -22.58
CA VAL A 6 28.45 22.81 -22.04
C VAL A 6 27.01 22.69 -21.54
N CYS A 7 26.14 22.16 -22.39
CA CYS A 7 24.79 21.79 -22.05
C CYS A 7 24.84 20.71 -20.95
N ARG A 8 24.77 21.11 -19.69
CA ARG A 8 24.67 20.22 -18.51
C ARG A 8 23.38 19.45 -18.63
N LYS A 9 23.43 18.27 -19.23
CA LYS A 9 22.30 17.32 -19.17
C LYS A 9 21.98 17.07 -17.71
N HIS A 10 20.90 17.66 -17.21
CA HIS A 10 20.32 17.34 -15.91
C HIS A 10 19.97 15.85 -15.89
N ARG A 11 20.80 15.03 -15.27
CA ARG A 11 20.49 13.62 -15.06
C ARG A 11 19.46 13.54 -13.94
N LEU A 12 18.29 13.01 -14.24
CA LEU A 12 17.25 12.72 -13.25
C LEU A 12 17.81 11.80 -12.17
N SER A 13 17.50 12.09 -10.91
CA SER A 13 17.82 11.21 -9.80
C SER A 13 16.97 9.93 -9.84
N SER A 14 17.42 8.84 -9.19
CA SER A 14 16.61 7.61 -9.06
C SER A 14 15.22 7.89 -8.52
N PHE A 15 15.11 8.77 -7.54
CA PHE A 15 13.84 9.13 -6.91
C PHE A 15 12.91 9.88 -7.87
N GLN A 16 13.45 10.81 -8.67
CA GLN A 16 12.68 11.50 -9.72
C GLN A 16 12.18 10.52 -10.79
N ILE A 17 12.98 9.53 -11.17
CA ILE A 17 12.58 8.48 -12.12
C ILE A 17 11.41 7.66 -11.57
N ILE A 18 11.43 7.33 -10.28
CA ILE A 18 10.34 6.60 -9.62
C ILE A 18 9.07 7.44 -9.66
N ILE A 19 9.11 8.69 -9.22
CA ILE A 19 7.96 9.61 -9.19
C ILE A 19 7.35 9.77 -10.59
N LEU A 20 8.16 10.14 -11.57
CA LEU A 20 7.71 10.32 -12.95
C LEU A 20 7.20 9.02 -13.57
N GLY A 21 7.79 7.88 -13.21
CA GLY A 21 7.35 6.57 -13.65
C GLY A 21 5.93 6.23 -13.17
N PHE A 22 5.64 6.47 -11.88
CA PHE A 22 4.29 6.30 -11.34
C PHE A 22 3.29 7.25 -12.01
N ALA A 23 3.63 8.53 -12.15
CA ALA A 23 2.77 9.51 -12.81
C ALA A 23 2.48 9.12 -14.27
N GLY A 24 3.48 8.68 -15.02
CA GLY A 24 3.32 8.24 -16.40
C GLY A 24 2.42 7.02 -16.54
N VAL A 25 2.54 6.02 -15.66
CA VAL A 25 1.66 4.84 -15.67
C VAL A 25 0.22 5.22 -15.28
N ILE A 26 0.02 6.11 -14.32
CA ILE A 26 -1.30 6.60 -13.94
C ILE A 26 -1.98 7.31 -15.11
N LEU A 27 -1.28 8.24 -15.78
CA LEU A 27 -1.84 8.96 -16.93
C LEU A 27 -2.16 8.00 -18.09
N LEU A 28 -1.27 7.05 -18.40
CA LEU A 28 -1.55 6.06 -19.42
C LEU A 28 -2.76 5.19 -19.05
N GLY A 29 -2.85 4.76 -17.80
CA GLY A 29 -3.99 4.00 -17.30
C GLY A 29 -5.30 4.79 -17.38
N ALA A 30 -5.29 6.07 -17.02
CA ALA A 30 -6.46 6.95 -17.14
C ALA A 30 -6.92 7.07 -18.59
N LEU A 31 -6.01 7.27 -19.55
CA LEU A 31 -6.34 7.32 -20.97
C LEU A 31 -6.95 6.01 -21.49
N LEU A 32 -6.43 4.86 -21.06
CA LEU A 32 -7.00 3.55 -21.42
C LEU A 32 -8.40 3.35 -20.82
N LEU A 33 -8.63 3.79 -19.59
CA LEU A 33 -9.92 3.68 -18.91
C LEU A 33 -10.97 4.66 -19.47
N MET A 34 -10.57 5.74 -20.13
CA MET A 34 -11.50 6.64 -20.86
C MET A 34 -12.08 6.02 -22.14
N LEU A 35 -11.47 4.96 -22.67
CA LEU A 35 -11.97 4.36 -23.91
C LEU A 35 -13.37 3.77 -23.70
N PRO A 36 -14.30 3.93 -24.69
CA PRO A 36 -15.65 3.33 -24.60
C PRO A 36 -15.63 1.82 -24.38
N LEU A 37 -14.58 1.14 -24.87
CA LEU A 37 -14.39 -0.31 -24.69
C LEU A 37 -14.16 -0.70 -23.20
N SER A 38 -13.73 0.25 -22.36
CA SER A 38 -13.44 0.00 -20.95
C SER A 38 -14.71 -0.04 -20.08
N THR A 39 -15.84 0.47 -20.55
CA THR A 39 -17.11 0.51 -19.82
C THR A 39 -18.12 -0.51 -20.35
N THR A 40 -19.00 -1.02 -19.48
CA THR A 40 -20.08 -1.93 -19.87
C THR A 40 -21.12 -1.25 -20.75
N ALA A 41 -21.36 0.04 -20.54
CA ALA A 41 -22.31 0.85 -21.31
C ALA A 41 -21.74 1.37 -22.63
N GLY A 42 -20.46 1.16 -22.95
CA GLY A 42 -19.81 1.67 -24.15
C GLY A 42 -19.67 3.21 -24.19
N CYS A 43 -19.72 3.88 -23.06
CA CYS A 43 -19.59 5.33 -22.93
C CYS A 43 -18.16 5.74 -22.57
N VAL A 44 -17.81 7.00 -22.89
CA VAL A 44 -16.52 7.58 -22.49
C VAL A 44 -16.59 8.01 -21.04
N THR A 45 -15.70 7.47 -20.21
CA THR A 45 -15.60 7.86 -18.79
C THR A 45 -15.01 9.26 -18.66
N PRO A 46 -15.55 10.14 -17.79
CA PRO A 46 -14.97 11.45 -17.50
C PRO A 46 -13.53 11.31 -17.02
N PHE A 47 -12.65 12.24 -17.45
CA PHE A 47 -11.21 12.15 -17.16
C PHE A 47 -10.90 12.07 -15.66
N HIS A 48 -11.62 12.81 -14.82
CA HIS A 48 -11.38 12.81 -13.36
C HIS A 48 -11.69 11.45 -12.72
N GLU A 49 -12.73 10.75 -13.16
CA GLU A 49 -13.08 9.40 -12.67
C GLU A 49 -12.09 8.35 -13.16
N ALA A 50 -11.71 8.41 -14.43
CA ALA A 50 -10.68 7.55 -15.00
C ALA A 50 -9.32 7.77 -14.32
N LEU A 51 -8.95 9.04 -14.05
CA LEU A 51 -7.73 9.39 -13.32
C LEU A 51 -7.78 8.90 -11.88
N PHE A 52 -8.92 9.03 -11.19
CA PHE A 52 -9.09 8.54 -9.82
C PHE A 52 -8.89 7.02 -9.77
N THR A 53 -9.58 6.28 -10.64
CA THR A 53 -9.50 4.82 -10.70
C THR A 53 -8.08 4.36 -11.08
N ALA A 54 -7.45 4.99 -12.09
CA ALA A 54 -6.07 4.67 -12.46
C ALA A 54 -5.08 4.97 -11.33
N THR A 55 -5.25 6.09 -10.61
CA THR A 55 -4.41 6.43 -9.46
C THR A 55 -4.60 5.41 -8.35
N SER A 56 -5.83 5.09 -8.00
CA SER A 56 -6.16 4.10 -6.98
C SER A 56 -5.58 2.71 -7.33
N ALA A 57 -5.68 2.28 -8.59
CA ALA A 57 -5.14 1.01 -9.05
C ALA A 57 -3.59 0.97 -9.00
N VAL A 58 -2.92 2.00 -9.54
CA VAL A 58 -1.44 2.06 -9.57
C VAL A 58 -0.86 2.32 -8.18
N CYS A 59 -1.52 3.12 -7.35
CA CYS A 59 -1.12 3.34 -5.96
C CYS A 59 -1.53 2.18 -5.05
N VAL A 60 -2.28 1.20 -5.59
CA VAL A 60 -2.72 0.00 -4.88
C VAL A 60 -3.52 0.41 -3.64
N THR A 61 -4.51 1.28 -3.83
CA THR A 61 -5.30 1.85 -2.73
C THR A 61 -6.64 1.14 -2.59
N GLY A 62 -7.45 1.05 -3.67
CA GLY A 62 -8.78 0.42 -3.62
C GLY A 62 -9.95 1.36 -3.40
N LEU A 63 -9.73 2.67 -3.20
CA LEU A 63 -10.80 3.65 -3.24
C LEU A 63 -11.34 3.76 -4.66
N VAL A 64 -12.64 3.80 -4.82
CA VAL A 64 -13.32 3.84 -6.12
C VAL A 64 -14.43 4.88 -6.12
N VAL A 65 -14.60 5.56 -7.26
CA VAL A 65 -15.74 6.47 -7.53
C VAL A 65 -16.82 5.78 -8.36
N GLN A 66 -16.43 4.75 -9.14
CA GLN A 66 -17.33 3.89 -9.92
C GLN A 66 -17.13 2.44 -9.48
N ASP A 67 -18.22 1.69 -9.33
CA ASP A 67 -18.14 0.27 -8.93
C ASP A 67 -17.39 -0.56 -9.97
N THR A 68 -16.41 -1.34 -9.51
CA THR A 68 -15.50 -2.04 -10.44
C THR A 68 -16.17 -3.22 -11.15
N GLY A 69 -17.13 -3.88 -10.52
CA GLY A 69 -17.82 -5.04 -11.07
C GLY A 69 -18.85 -4.68 -12.13
N SER A 70 -19.65 -3.64 -11.88
CA SER A 70 -20.79 -3.27 -12.73
C SER A 70 -20.46 -2.22 -13.79
N TYR A 71 -19.60 -1.25 -13.50
CA TYR A 71 -19.29 -0.15 -14.41
C TYR A 71 -18.25 -0.53 -15.48
N TRP A 72 -17.17 -1.21 -15.10
CA TRP A 72 -16.06 -1.54 -16.00
C TRP A 72 -16.31 -2.86 -16.73
N SER A 73 -16.11 -2.86 -18.04
CA SER A 73 -16.12 -4.06 -18.87
C SER A 73 -14.97 -5.01 -18.47
N VAL A 74 -14.99 -6.24 -18.97
CA VAL A 74 -13.86 -7.18 -18.78
C VAL A 74 -12.53 -6.58 -19.25
N PHE A 75 -12.55 -5.78 -20.32
CA PHE A 75 -11.36 -5.06 -20.78
C PHE A 75 -10.93 -4.00 -19.76
N GLY A 76 -11.86 -3.17 -19.25
CA GLY A 76 -11.57 -2.18 -18.20
C GLY A 76 -11.04 -2.82 -16.91
N GLN A 77 -11.66 -3.94 -16.49
CA GLN A 77 -11.19 -4.73 -15.35
C GLN A 77 -9.77 -5.29 -15.57
N ALA A 78 -9.44 -5.74 -16.80
CA ALA A 78 -8.10 -6.23 -17.13
C ALA A 78 -7.07 -5.09 -17.13
N VAL A 79 -7.43 -3.89 -17.58
CA VAL A 79 -6.60 -2.69 -17.46
C VAL A 79 -6.34 -2.37 -15.98
N ILE A 80 -7.39 -2.33 -15.14
CA ILE A 80 -7.28 -2.08 -13.70
C ILE A 80 -6.37 -3.13 -13.06
N LEU A 81 -6.57 -4.42 -13.34
CA LEU A 81 -5.73 -5.51 -12.81
C LEU A 81 -4.26 -5.36 -13.20
N THR A 82 -4.00 -4.98 -14.46
CA THR A 82 -2.64 -4.71 -14.95
C THR A 82 -2.00 -3.52 -14.21
N LEU A 83 -2.75 -2.45 -13.99
CA LEU A 83 -2.29 -1.29 -13.23
C LEU A 83 -1.99 -1.65 -11.76
N ILE A 84 -2.83 -2.48 -11.13
CA ILE A 84 -2.61 -3.03 -9.79
C ILE A 84 -1.29 -3.83 -9.75
N GLN A 85 -1.08 -4.71 -10.71
CA GLN A 85 0.14 -5.53 -10.77
C GLN A 85 1.40 -4.70 -10.96
N ILE A 86 1.36 -3.69 -11.85
CA ILE A 86 2.48 -2.75 -12.06
C ILE A 86 2.73 -1.94 -10.79
N GLY A 87 1.68 -1.46 -10.16
CA GLY A 87 1.74 -0.69 -8.93
C GLY A 87 2.29 -1.50 -7.76
N GLY A 88 1.75 -2.71 -7.53
CA GLY A 88 2.13 -3.61 -6.43
C GLY A 88 3.60 -4.03 -6.48
N LEU A 89 4.07 -4.48 -7.64
CA LEU A 89 5.48 -4.83 -7.85
C LEU A 89 6.41 -3.60 -7.89
N GLY A 90 5.85 -2.42 -8.13
CA GLY A 90 6.59 -1.19 -8.36
C GLY A 90 7.02 -1.01 -9.81
N VAL A 91 6.76 0.18 -10.35
CA VAL A 91 6.98 0.53 -11.76
C VAL A 91 8.40 0.23 -12.23
N VAL A 92 9.41 0.52 -11.39
CA VAL A 92 10.83 0.26 -11.73
C VAL A 92 11.14 -1.24 -11.80
N THR A 93 10.57 -2.04 -10.91
CA THR A 93 10.74 -3.51 -10.91
C THR A 93 10.13 -4.12 -12.16
N VAL A 94 8.94 -3.65 -12.56
CA VAL A 94 8.26 -4.12 -13.78
C VAL A 94 9.05 -3.71 -15.02
N ALA A 95 9.51 -2.46 -15.13
CA ALA A 95 10.35 -2.00 -16.25
C ALA A 95 11.66 -2.80 -16.38
N ALA A 96 12.31 -3.08 -15.24
CA ALA A 96 13.49 -3.92 -15.20
C ALA A 96 13.21 -5.38 -15.62
N SER A 97 12.03 -5.89 -15.27
CA SER A 97 11.60 -7.24 -15.64
C SER A 97 11.43 -7.38 -17.16
N PHE A 98 10.82 -6.39 -17.81
CA PHE A 98 10.76 -6.35 -19.28
C PHE A 98 12.14 -6.30 -19.94
N ALA A 99 13.08 -5.51 -19.38
CA ALA A 99 14.45 -5.46 -19.86
C ALA A 99 15.16 -6.82 -19.73
N LEU A 100 14.93 -7.54 -18.62
CA LEU A 100 15.48 -8.89 -18.40
C LEU A 100 14.90 -9.93 -19.36
N LEU A 101 13.59 -9.90 -19.58
CA LEU A 101 12.91 -10.81 -20.51
C LEU A 101 13.35 -10.57 -21.96
N SER A 102 13.62 -9.30 -22.32
CA SER A 102 14.17 -8.93 -23.64
C SER A 102 15.66 -9.22 -23.80
N GLY A 103 16.32 -9.84 -22.83
CA GLY A 103 17.74 -10.18 -22.88
C GLY A 103 18.71 -8.96 -22.81
N ARG A 104 18.20 -7.76 -22.50
CA ARG A 104 19.00 -6.55 -22.40
C ARG A 104 19.82 -6.52 -21.12
N ARG A 105 21.06 -6.02 -21.20
CA ARG A 105 21.90 -5.81 -20.01
C ARG A 105 21.40 -4.61 -19.21
N ILE A 106 21.15 -4.82 -17.92
CA ILE A 106 20.74 -3.76 -16.98
C ILE A 106 21.98 -2.92 -16.61
N SER A 107 21.94 -1.61 -16.85
CA SER A 107 23.01 -0.68 -16.50
C SER A 107 23.15 -0.51 -14.98
N LEU A 108 24.30 0.02 -14.52
CA LEU A 108 24.52 0.29 -13.09
C LEU A 108 23.50 1.29 -12.53
N MET A 109 23.14 2.32 -13.30
CA MET A 109 22.11 3.29 -12.89
C MET A 109 20.74 2.64 -12.69
N GLN A 110 20.34 1.77 -13.62
CA GLN A 110 19.08 1.01 -13.48
C GLN A 110 19.11 0.10 -12.24
N ARG A 111 20.24 -0.55 -11.95
CA ARG A 111 20.39 -1.38 -10.74
C ARG A 111 20.30 -0.55 -9.47
N SER A 112 20.86 0.66 -9.45
CA SER A 112 20.72 1.59 -8.32
C SER A 112 19.27 2.01 -8.12
N THR A 113 18.56 2.37 -9.21
CA THR A 113 17.13 2.72 -9.12
C THR A 113 16.27 1.54 -8.65
N MET A 114 16.59 0.30 -9.08
CA MET A 114 15.93 -0.92 -8.57
C MET A 114 16.20 -1.14 -7.09
N GLN A 115 17.44 -0.90 -6.65
CA GLN A 115 17.82 -0.99 -5.23
C GLN A 115 17.00 -0.02 -4.38
N ASP A 116 16.90 1.23 -4.82
CA ASP A 116 16.14 2.28 -4.14
C ASP A 116 14.64 1.92 -4.10
N ALA A 117 14.08 1.43 -5.21
CA ALA A 117 12.67 1.05 -5.32
C ALA A 117 12.28 -0.13 -4.40
N ILE A 118 13.16 -1.13 -4.23
CA ILE A 118 12.91 -2.31 -3.39
C ILE A 118 13.43 -2.10 -1.97
N SER A 119 14.12 -0.98 -1.70
CA SER A 119 14.81 -0.71 -0.41
C SER A 119 15.85 -1.79 -0.07
N ALA A 120 16.56 -2.30 -1.09
CA ALA A 120 17.57 -3.34 -0.92
C ALA A 120 18.89 -2.76 -0.35
N PRO A 121 19.58 -3.45 0.57
CA PRO A 121 20.78 -2.93 1.22
C PRO A 121 22.01 -2.85 0.30
N LYS A 122 22.03 -3.59 -0.81
CA LYS A 122 23.17 -3.67 -1.74
C LYS A 122 22.70 -3.74 -3.20
N VAL A 123 23.44 -3.12 -4.11
CA VAL A 123 23.22 -3.20 -5.58
C VAL A 123 23.54 -4.60 -6.11
N GLY A 124 24.51 -5.27 -5.48
CA GLY A 124 24.89 -6.63 -5.86
C GLY A 124 23.79 -7.64 -5.62
N GLY A 125 23.46 -8.48 -6.63
CA GLY A 125 22.41 -9.49 -6.53
C GLY A 125 20.99 -9.01 -6.80
N ILE A 126 20.76 -7.71 -7.07
CA ILE A 126 19.42 -7.14 -7.28
C ILE A 126 18.65 -7.84 -8.41
N VAL A 127 19.31 -8.25 -9.47
CA VAL A 127 18.70 -8.98 -10.60
C VAL A 127 18.20 -10.37 -10.17
N ARG A 128 18.97 -11.08 -9.32
CA ARG A 128 18.57 -12.36 -8.75
C ARG A 128 17.37 -12.18 -7.84
N LEU A 129 17.40 -11.16 -6.98
CA LEU A 129 16.30 -10.82 -6.08
C LEU A 129 15.03 -10.47 -6.86
N THR A 130 15.11 -9.67 -7.91
CA THR A 130 13.95 -9.32 -8.75
C THR A 130 13.33 -10.57 -9.41
N ARG A 131 14.15 -11.49 -9.91
CA ARG A 131 13.65 -12.75 -10.48
C ARG A 131 12.98 -13.62 -9.42
N PHE A 132 13.51 -13.65 -8.19
CA PHE A 132 12.91 -14.34 -7.05
C PHE A 132 11.56 -13.73 -6.69
N ILE A 133 11.47 -12.39 -6.61
CA ILE A 133 10.23 -11.66 -6.34
C ILE A 133 9.17 -12.01 -7.39
N LEU A 134 9.49 -11.89 -8.68
CA LEU A 134 8.52 -12.16 -9.74
C LEU A 134 7.99 -13.58 -9.72
N ARG A 135 8.89 -14.57 -9.59
CA ARG A 135 8.46 -15.98 -9.52
C ARG A 135 7.62 -16.27 -8.29
N GLY A 136 8.02 -15.71 -7.14
CA GLY A 136 7.27 -15.86 -5.89
C GLY A 136 5.90 -15.21 -5.97
N THR A 137 5.79 -14.01 -6.51
CA THR A 137 4.52 -13.29 -6.71
C THR A 137 3.54 -14.10 -7.55
N PHE A 138 3.92 -14.45 -8.78
CA PHE A 138 3.02 -15.21 -9.67
C PHE A 138 2.63 -16.58 -9.10
N LEU A 139 3.55 -17.24 -8.37
CA LEU A 139 3.25 -18.52 -7.74
C LEU A 139 2.23 -18.36 -6.60
N ILE A 140 2.38 -17.35 -5.75
CA ILE A 140 1.47 -17.11 -4.61
C ILE A 140 0.11 -16.65 -5.14
N GLU A 141 0.06 -15.78 -6.15
CA GLU A 141 -1.17 -15.36 -6.81
C GLU A 141 -1.89 -16.54 -7.45
N LEU A 142 -1.18 -17.44 -8.11
CA LEU A 142 -1.75 -18.65 -8.69
C LEU A 142 -2.34 -19.57 -7.60
N ILE A 143 -1.61 -19.78 -6.51
CA ILE A 143 -2.12 -20.61 -5.38
C ILE A 143 -3.37 -19.97 -4.78
N GLY A 144 -3.39 -18.66 -4.58
CA GLY A 144 -4.56 -17.93 -4.08
C GLY A 144 -5.76 -18.04 -5.01
N ALA A 145 -5.54 -17.87 -6.31
CA ALA A 145 -6.61 -18.04 -7.31
C ALA A 145 -7.16 -19.46 -7.30
N LEU A 146 -6.31 -20.49 -7.31
CA LEU A 146 -6.72 -21.89 -7.24
C LEU A 146 -7.48 -22.23 -5.95
N ALA A 147 -7.12 -21.64 -4.82
CA ALA A 147 -7.82 -21.85 -3.55
C ALA A 147 -9.23 -21.24 -3.55
N MET A 148 -9.42 -20.06 -4.15
CA MET A 148 -10.71 -19.37 -4.23
C MET A 148 -11.60 -19.88 -5.38
N LEU A 149 -11.00 -20.52 -6.40
CA LEU A 149 -11.67 -20.99 -7.61
C LEU A 149 -12.93 -21.84 -7.35
N PRO A 150 -12.91 -22.86 -6.46
CA PRO A 150 -14.08 -23.71 -6.22
C PRO A 150 -15.29 -22.93 -5.68
N VAL A 151 -15.03 -21.91 -4.85
CA VAL A 151 -16.08 -21.08 -4.25
C VAL A 151 -16.69 -20.16 -5.31
N PHE A 152 -15.87 -19.40 -6.03
CA PHE A 152 -16.35 -18.48 -7.05
C PHE A 152 -16.99 -19.20 -8.26
N CYS A 153 -16.46 -20.34 -8.67
CA CYS A 153 -17.08 -21.13 -9.75
C CYS A 153 -18.43 -21.73 -9.35
N ARG A 154 -18.61 -22.12 -8.08
CA ARG A 154 -19.90 -22.56 -7.57
C ARG A 154 -20.95 -21.45 -7.63
N ASP A 155 -20.54 -20.21 -7.25
CA ASP A 155 -21.48 -19.10 -7.10
C ASP A 155 -21.72 -18.34 -8.42
N TYR A 156 -20.72 -18.28 -9.33
CA TYR A 156 -20.76 -17.49 -10.57
C TYR A 156 -20.46 -18.30 -11.86
N GLY A 157 -20.37 -19.63 -11.78
CA GLY A 157 -20.06 -20.48 -12.94
C GLY A 157 -18.69 -20.16 -13.55
N TRP A 158 -18.60 -20.11 -14.87
CA TRP A 158 -17.34 -19.86 -15.58
C TRP A 158 -16.74 -18.47 -15.32
N HIS A 159 -17.56 -17.48 -15.02
CA HIS A 159 -17.10 -16.13 -14.64
C HIS A 159 -16.32 -16.16 -13.33
N GLY A 160 -16.56 -17.14 -12.48
CA GLY A 160 -15.82 -17.35 -11.23
C GLY A 160 -14.31 -17.57 -11.42
N ILE A 161 -13.87 -18.02 -12.62
CA ILE A 161 -12.42 -18.14 -12.92
C ILE A 161 -11.77 -16.76 -12.94
N TRP A 162 -12.38 -15.79 -13.66
CA TRP A 162 -11.92 -14.42 -13.72
C TRP A 162 -11.94 -13.76 -12.35
N MET A 163 -13.01 -13.97 -11.58
CA MET A 163 -13.13 -13.47 -10.22
C MET A 163 -12.02 -14.00 -9.31
N ALA A 164 -11.72 -15.30 -9.36
CA ALA A 164 -10.65 -15.90 -8.56
C ALA A 164 -9.28 -15.29 -8.87
N VAL A 165 -8.96 -15.11 -10.15
CA VAL A 165 -7.70 -14.47 -10.58
C VAL A 165 -7.65 -13.02 -10.15
N PHE A 166 -8.71 -12.25 -10.39
CA PHE A 166 -8.79 -10.83 -10.07
C PHE A 166 -8.59 -10.59 -8.55
N HIS A 167 -9.36 -11.30 -7.72
CA HIS A 167 -9.27 -11.15 -6.27
C HIS A 167 -7.92 -11.64 -5.71
N SER A 168 -7.33 -12.68 -6.29
CA SER A 168 -6.01 -13.16 -5.86
C SER A 168 -4.92 -12.11 -6.10
N VAL A 169 -4.86 -11.53 -7.29
CA VAL A 169 -3.90 -10.47 -7.62
C VAL A 169 -4.16 -9.21 -6.79
N SER A 170 -5.43 -8.80 -6.69
CA SER A 170 -5.83 -7.63 -5.91
C SER A 170 -5.47 -7.79 -4.42
N ALA A 171 -5.70 -8.97 -3.82
CA ALA A 171 -5.38 -9.24 -2.42
C ALA A 171 -3.86 -9.33 -2.18
N PHE A 172 -3.12 -10.01 -3.06
CA PHE A 172 -1.67 -10.11 -2.94
C PHE A 172 -0.96 -8.76 -3.10
N CYS A 173 -1.42 -7.97 -4.07
CA CYS A 173 -0.93 -6.61 -4.26
C CYS A 173 -1.39 -5.63 -3.19
N ASN A 174 -2.30 -6.02 -2.27
CA ASN A 174 -2.93 -5.17 -1.28
C ASN A 174 -3.72 -4.00 -1.92
N ALA A 175 -4.50 -4.28 -2.96
CA ALA A 175 -5.15 -3.26 -3.77
C ALA A 175 -6.61 -2.99 -3.40
N GLY A 176 -7.31 -3.96 -2.77
CA GLY A 176 -8.67 -3.79 -2.29
C GLY A 176 -9.76 -3.68 -3.36
N PHE A 177 -9.41 -3.80 -4.63
CA PHE A 177 -10.40 -3.84 -5.70
C PHE A 177 -11.10 -5.19 -5.74
N ASP A 178 -12.42 -5.16 -5.85
CA ASP A 178 -13.28 -6.33 -6.10
C ASP A 178 -14.12 -6.12 -7.34
N ILE A 179 -14.63 -7.22 -7.90
CA ILE A 179 -15.52 -7.24 -9.06
C ILE A 179 -16.83 -7.97 -8.75
N LEU A 180 -17.25 -7.94 -7.48
CA LEU A 180 -18.49 -8.57 -7.00
C LEU A 180 -19.70 -7.64 -7.13
N GLY A 181 -19.48 -6.36 -7.45
CA GLY A 181 -20.53 -5.38 -7.63
C GLY A 181 -21.47 -5.71 -8.78
N THR A 182 -22.75 -5.48 -8.53
CA THR A 182 -23.84 -5.61 -9.52
C THR A 182 -24.70 -4.35 -9.47
N ASN A 183 -25.53 -4.13 -10.50
CA ASN A 183 -26.44 -2.97 -10.54
C ASN A 183 -27.40 -2.89 -9.35
N ASN A 184 -27.67 -4.01 -8.68
CA ASN A 184 -28.56 -4.08 -7.51
C ASN A 184 -27.80 -3.98 -6.18
N ASN A 185 -26.49 -4.19 -6.19
CA ASN A 185 -25.63 -4.14 -5.00
C ASN A 185 -24.28 -3.57 -5.41
N LEU A 186 -24.13 -2.26 -5.26
CA LEU A 186 -22.89 -1.53 -5.58
C LEU A 186 -21.91 -1.60 -4.40
N TYR A 187 -20.64 -1.71 -4.70
CA TYR A 187 -19.54 -1.73 -3.73
C TYR A 187 -19.65 -2.79 -2.62
N PRO A 188 -20.01 -4.07 -2.93
CA PRO A 188 -20.28 -5.07 -1.90
C PRO A 188 -19.02 -5.54 -1.18
N SER A 189 -17.85 -5.40 -1.79
CA SER A 189 -16.61 -6.05 -1.34
C SER A 189 -16.82 -7.54 -1.02
N LEU A 190 -16.24 -8.08 0.03
CA LEU A 190 -16.38 -9.49 0.43
C LEU A 190 -17.46 -9.71 1.50
N THR A 191 -18.42 -8.77 1.69
CA THR A 191 -19.43 -8.88 2.74
C THR A 191 -20.31 -10.12 2.64
N GLY A 192 -20.58 -10.59 1.43
CA GLY A 192 -21.30 -11.85 1.19
C GLY A 192 -20.53 -13.12 1.63
N TYR A 193 -19.25 -13.01 1.90
CA TYR A 193 -18.37 -14.14 2.26
C TYR A 193 -17.88 -14.10 3.71
N VAL A 194 -18.49 -13.31 4.61
CA VAL A 194 -18.08 -13.18 6.02
C VAL A 194 -17.97 -14.52 6.75
N GLN A 195 -18.79 -15.50 6.40
CA GLN A 195 -18.79 -16.85 6.99
C GLN A 195 -18.00 -17.88 6.20
N ASN A 196 -17.43 -17.51 5.04
CA ASN A 196 -16.69 -18.45 4.20
C ASN A 196 -15.19 -18.49 4.60
N PRO A 197 -14.73 -19.57 5.26
CA PRO A 197 -13.36 -19.63 5.73
C PRO A 197 -12.34 -19.70 4.58
N VAL A 198 -12.69 -20.29 3.45
CA VAL A 198 -11.77 -20.43 2.30
C VAL A 198 -11.42 -19.04 1.75
N ILE A 199 -12.42 -18.21 1.47
CA ILE A 199 -12.20 -16.85 0.96
C ILE A 199 -11.45 -16.00 2.01
N ASN A 200 -11.96 -15.98 3.26
CA ASN A 200 -11.37 -15.15 4.32
C ASN A 200 -9.91 -15.50 4.59
N ILE A 201 -9.60 -16.77 4.79
CA ILE A 201 -8.22 -17.20 5.12
C ILE A 201 -7.30 -16.96 3.93
N THR A 202 -7.74 -17.29 2.70
CA THR A 202 -6.93 -17.10 1.48
C THR A 202 -6.59 -15.62 1.28
N VAL A 203 -7.59 -14.74 1.35
CA VAL A 203 -7.40 -13.30 1.17
C VAL A 203 -6.49 -12.74 2.28
N MET A 204 -6.71 -13.07 3.56
CA MET A 204 -5.83 -12.64 4.66
C MET A 204 -4.38 -13.12 4.47
N LEU A 205 -4.16 -14.36 4.04
CA LEU A 205 -2.81 -14.88 3.79
C LEU A 205 -2.14 -14.16 2.61
N LEU A 206 -2.87 -13.87 1.54
CA LEU A 206 -2.37 -13.10 0.40
C LEU A 206 -1.96 -11.68 0.83
N ILE A 207 -2.80 -10.99 1.60
CA ILE A 207 -2.53 -9.66 2.15
C ILE A 207 -1.27 -9.67 3.02
N ILE A 208 -1.17 -10.61 3.96
CA ILE A 208 -0.04 -10.70 4.86
C ILE A 208 1.25 -11.01 4.09
N THR A 209 1.23 -11.97 3.17
CA THR A 209 2.41 -12.33 2.38
C THR A 209 2.86 -11.19 1.49
N GLY A 210 1.96 -10.49 0.80
CA GLY A 210 2.27 -9.29 0.04
C GLY A 210 2.86 -8.17 0.89
N GLY A 211 2.33 -8.00 2.13
CA GLY A 211 2.66 -6.89 3.03
C GLY A 211 3.93 -7.06 3.89
N ILE A 212 4.49 -8.26 4.07
CA ILE A 212 5.67 -8.48 4.93
C ILE A 212 7.01 -8.08 4.29
N GLY A 213 7.04 -7.85 2.98
CA GLY A 213 8.24 -7.42 2.25
C GLY A 213 9.09 -8.54 1.66
N PHE A 214 9.58 -8.30 0.46
CA PHE A 214 10.30 -9.28 -0.35
C PHE A 214 11.65 -9.71 0.25
N LEU A 215 12.33 -8.82 0.99
CA LEU A 215 13.56 -9.17 1.71
C LEU A 215 13.29 -10.09 2.89
N THR A 216 12.11 -9.99 3.50
CA THR A 216 11.69 -10.92 4.56
C THR A 216 11.39 -12.31 3.98
N TRP A 217 10.82 -12.38 2.75
CA TRP A 217 10.67 -13.66 2.05
C TRP A 217 12.02 -14.33 1.78
N ASP A 218 13.02 -13.56 1.32
CA ASP A 218 14.37 -14.04 1.08
C ASP A 218 14.96 -14.66 2.36
N ASP A 219 14.83 -13.96 3.49
CA ASP A 219 15.25 -14.44 4.81
C ASP A 219 14.52 -15.72 5.25
N ILE A 220 13.19 -15.80 5.03
CA ILE A 220 12.39 -16.98 5.36
C ILE A 220 12.80 -18.17 4.51
N CYS A 221 12.99 -17.97 3.20
CA CYS A 221 13.41 -19.04 2.29
C CYS A 221 14.82 -19.53 2.58
N GLU A 222 15.75 -18.63 2.94
CA GLU A 222 17.15 -18.96 3.23
C GLU A 222 17.31 -19.62 4.60
N ASN A 223 16.68 -19.08 5.65
CA ASN A 223 16.86 -19.51 7.04
C ASN A 223 15.73 -20.40 7.58
N LYS A 224 14.66 -20.63 6.80
CA LYS A 224 13.49 -21.46 7.16
C LYS A 224 12.95 -21.08 8.55
N LEU A 225 12.81 -22.04 9.48
CA LEU A 225 12.27 -21.84 10.83
C LEU A 225 13.29 -21.29 11.85
N HIS A 226 14.54 -21.04 11.45
CA HIS A 226 15.57 -20.57 12.36
C HIS A 226 15.49 -19.06 12.61
N PHE A 227 14.48 -18.60 13.33
CA PHE A 227 14.20 -17.17 13.60
C PHE A 227 15.41 -16.40 14.13
N HIS A 228 16.27 -17.01 14.96
CA HIS A 228 17.48 -16.34 15.48
C HIS A 228 18.50 -15.96 14.41
N ARG A 229 18.50 -16.64 13.25
CA ARG A 229 19.40 -16.34 12.11
C ARG A 229 18.88 -15.21 11.20
N TYR A 230 17.61 -14.82 11.34
CA TYR A 230 17.04 -13.76 10.52
C TYR A 230 17.74 -12.42 10.77
N ARG A 231 17.76 -11.58 9.73
CA ARG A 231 18.19 -10.19 9.85
C ARG A 231 17.32 -9.46 10.87
N MET A 232 17.92 -8.49 11.59
CA MET A 232 17.19 -7.67 12.58
C MET A 232 15.91 -7.08 12.00
N GLN A 233 15.97 -6.54 10.78
CA GLN A 233 14.81 -5.96 10.09
C GLN A 233 13.68 -6.97 9.92
N SER A 234 13.97 -8.19 9.47
CA SER A 234 12.96 -9.24 9.28
C SER A 234 12.31 -9.68 10.60
N LYS A 235 13.11 -9.76 11.68
CA LYS A 235 12.58 -10.02 13.04
C LYS A 235 11.63 -8.92 13.50
N VAL A 236 12.01 -7.65 13.33
CA VAL A 236 11.17 -6.49 13.68
C VAL A 236 9.88 -6.52 12.87
N ILE A 237 9.95 -6.77 11.56
CA ILE A 237 8.79 -6.84 10.68
C ILE A 237 7.81 -7.93 11.14
N LEU A 238 8.29 -9.15 11.38
CA LEU A 238 7.44 -10.27 11.77
C LEU A 238 6.77 -10.05 13.12
N VAL A 239 7.53 -9.59 14.13
CA VAL A 239 6.99 -9.31 15.47
C VAL A 239 5.97 -8.17 15.41
N THR A 240 6.31 -7.04 14.76
CA THR A 240 5.40 -5.90 14.64
C THR A 240 4.14 -6.28 13.86
N THR A 241 4.27 -7.04 12.77
CA THR A 241 3.13 -7.53 11.98
C THR A 241 2.21 -8.39 12.83
N LEU A 242 2.76 -9.35 13.58
CA LEU A 242 1.97 -10.23 14.46
C LEU A 242 1.24 -9.43 15.55
N THR A 243 1.94 -8.48 16.17
CA THR A 243 1.35 -7.60 17.20
C THR A 243 0.18 -6.77 16.64
N LEU A 244 0.37 -6.16 15.44
CA LEU A 244 -0.65 -5.36 14.77
C LEU A 244 -1.83 -6.18 14.21
N ILE A 245 -1.70 -7.51 14.14
CA ILE A 245 -2.83 -8.40 13.81
C ILE A 245 -3.53 -8.84 15.09
N VAL A 246 -2.78 -9.34 16.08
CA VAL A 246 -3.38 -10.01 17.25
C VAL A 246 -4.08 -9.01 18.18
N LEU A 247 -3.43 -7.88 18.52
CA LEU A 247 -4.02 -6.94 19.47
C LEU A 247 -5.32 -6.30 18.94
N PRO A 248 -5.38 -5.77 17.69
CA PRO A 248 -6.64 -5.25 17.17
C PRO A 248 -7.69 -6.33 16.94
N ALA A 249 -7.30 -7.56 16.54
CA ALA A 249 -8.26 -8.65 16.39
C ALA A 249 -8.95 -9.00 17.72
N LEU A 250 -8.21 -9.05 18.82
CA LEU A 250 -8.78 -9.22 20.15
C LEU A 250 -9.72 -8.06 20.50
N PHE A 251 -9.34 -6.83 20.20
CA PHE A 251 -10.18 -5.67 20.45
C PHE A 251 -11.51 -5.76 19.67
N PHE A 252 -11.46 -5.95 18.34
CA PHE A 252 -12.67 -6.08 17.51
C PHE A 252 -13.55 -7.26 17.91
N PHE A 253 -12.93 -8.38 18.30
CA PHE A 253 -13.66 -9.56 18.76
C PHE A 253 -14.56 -9.25 19.96
N PHE A 254 -14.12 -8.44 20.91
CA PHE A 254 -14.90 -8.13 22.12
C PHE A 254 -15.83 -6.93 21.95
N VAL A 255 -15.56 -6.01 21.02
CA VAL A 255 -16.28 -4.72 20.93
C VAL A 255 -17.41 -4.73 19.90
N ASP A 256 -17.18 -5.30 18.68
CA ASP A 256 -18.13 -5.11 17.59
C ASP A 256 -18.85 -6.39 17.12
N PHE A 257 -18.31 -7.57 17.37
CA PHE A 257 -18.79 -8.79 16.70
C PHE A 257 -19.46 -9.79 17.64
N ASP A 258 -20.01 -9.34 18.75
CA ASP A 258 -20.70 -10.17 19.76
C ASP A 258 -21.97 -10.84 19.23
N ALA A 259 -22.66 -10.20 18.28
CA ALA A 259 -23.85 -10.75 17.64
C ALA A 259 -23.59 -11.88 16.63
N LEU A 260 -22.32 -12.08 16.21
CA LEU A 260 -21.98 -13.10 15.23
C LEU A 260 -21.72 -14.47 15.89
N PRO A 261 -22.03 -15.60 15.21
CA PRO A 261 -21.59 -16.92 15.65
C PRO A 261 -20.08 -16.98 15.86
N LEU A 262 -19.59 -17.75 16.83
CA LEU A 262 -18.18 -17.75 17.24
C LEU A 262 -17.20 -17.89 16.08
N GLY A 263 -17.46 -18.77 15.11
CA GLY A 263 -16.60 -18.96 13.95
C GLY A 263 -16.54 -17.74 13.01
N ALA A 264 -17.68 -17.11 12.73
CA ALA A 264 -17.78 -15.89 11.94
C ALA A 264 -17.17 -14.70 12.69
N ARG A 265 -17.40 -14.61 14.01
CA ARG A 265 -16.84 -13.60 14.89
C ARG A 265 -15.32 -13.57 14.87
N VAL A 266 -14.67 -14.75 14.98
CA VAL A 266 -13.20 -14.87 14.89
C VAL A 266 -12.72 -14.45 13.51
N GLN A 267 -13.39 -14.90 12.44
CA GLN A 267 -13.00 -14.56 11.07
C GLN A 267 -13.15 -13.05 10.81
N ALA A 268 -14.26 -12.44 11.19
CA ALA A 268 -14.50 -11.00 11.03
C ALA A 268 -13.47 -10.17 11.82
N ALA A 269 -13.19 -10.52 13.07
CA ALA A 269 -12.23 -9.82 13.90
C ALA A 269 -10.80 -9.90 13.34
N LEU A 270 -10.36 -11.07 12.89
CA LEU A 270 -9.08 -11.25 12.23
C LEU A 270 -9.01 -10.50 10.92
N PHE A 271 -10.05 -10.58 10.09
CA PHE A 271 -10.11 -9.89 8.80
C PHE A 271 -10.02 -8.38 8.98
N GLN A 272 -10.78 -7.82 9.95
CA GLN A 272 -10.77 -6.38 10.25
C GLN A 272 -9.48 -5.89 10.90
N SER A 273 -8.64 -6.76 11.47
CA SER A 273 -7.30 -6.38 11.90
C SER A 273 -6.26 -6.43 10.78
N VAL A 274 -6.46 -7.31 9.78
CA VAL A 274 -5.55 -7.47 8.64
C VAL A 274 -5.79 -6.42 7.56
N THR A 275 -7.05 -6.17 7.20
CA THR A 275 -7.42 -5.34 6.05
C THR A 275 -7.00 -3.87 6.16
N PRO A 276 -7.04 -3.17 7.33
CA PRO A 276 -6.60 -1.79 7.43
C PRO A 276 -5.10 -1.58 7.14
N ARG A 277 -4.33 -2.67 7.10
CA ARG A 277 -2.91 -2.65 6.76
C ARG A 277 -2.71 -2.69 5.24
N THR A 278 -3.32 -1.73 4.55
CA THR A 278 -3.24 -1.44 3.12
C THR A 278 -3.91 -2.46 2.20
N ALA A 279 -4.94 -3.18 2.65
CA ALA A 279 -5.59 -4.20 1.81
C ALA A 279 -6.92 -3.77 1.19
N GLY A 280 -7.76 -3.04 1.93
CA GLY A 280 -8.96 -2.40 1.39
C GLY A 280 -10.21 -3.26 1.26
N PHE A 281 -10.12 -4.58 1.40
CA PHE A 281 -11.30 -5.43 1.41
C PHE A 281 -12.06 -5.34 2.73
N ASN A 282 -13.37 -5.41 2.71
CA ASN A 282 -14.19 -5.52 3.89
C ASN A 282 -15.16 -6.72 3.81
N THR A 283 -15.35 -7.37 4.94
CA THR A 283 -16.31 -8.49 5.11
C THR A 283 -17.48 -8.12 5.97
N VAL A 284 -17.48 -6.94 6.56
CA VAL A 284 -18.53 -6.41 7.45
C VAL A 284 -18.92 -5.01 7.02
N ASN A 285 -20.10 -4.55 7.46
CA ASN A 285 -20.56 -3.19 7.21
C ASN A 285 -19.77 -2.20 8.10
N LEU A 286 -18.82 -1.46 7.52
CA LEU A 286 -17.94 -0.54 8.23
C LEU A 286 -18.69 0.61 8.91
N PRO A 287 -19.64 1.30 8.27
CA PRO A 287 -20.46 2.33 8.92
C PRO A 287 -21.21 1.87 10.18
N ALA A 288 -21.47 0.58 10.33
CA ALA A 288 -22.14 0.02 11.50
C ALA A 288 -21.21 -0.28 12.68
N MET A 289 -19.89 -0.18 12.49
CA MET A 289 -18.90 -0.40 13.54
C MET A 289 -18.90 0.74 14.57
N SER A 290 -18.47 0.45 15.79
CA SER A 290 -18.36 1.45 16.85
C SER A 290 -17.36 2.56 16.50
N GLY A 291 -17.58 3.78 17.01
CA GLY A 291 -16.64 4.89 16.80
C GLY A 291 -15.24 4.60 17.34
N ALA A 292 -15.14 3.79 18.42
CA ALA A 292 -13.85 3.34 18.95
C ALA A 292 -13.11 2.44 17.94
N SER A 293 -13.82 1.52 17.30
CA SER A 293 -13.27 0.63 16.28
C SER A 293 -12.85 1.37 15.03
N LEU A 294 -13.64 2.35 14.58
CA LEU A 294 -13.23 3.23 13.47
C LEU A 294 -11.96 4.01 13.82
N GLY A 295 -11.82 4.49 15.07
CA GLY A 295 -10.59 5.13 15.54
C GLY A 295 -9.37 4.21 15.52
N VAL A 296 -9.51 2.96 15.98
CA VAL A 296 -8.46 1.93 15.88
C VAL A 296 -8.12 1.63 14.42
N MET A 297 -9.12 1.53 13.54
CA MET A 297 -8.89 1.33 12.11
C MET A 297 -8.10 2.48 11.48
N ILE A 298 -8.41 3.75 11.81
CA ILE A 298 -7.63 4.91 11.35
C ILE A 298 -6.16 4.77 11.75
N LEU A 299 -5.87 4.40 13.00
CA LEU A 299 -4.50 4.17 13.46
C LEU A 299 -3.81 3.05 12.66
N LEU A 300 -4.51 1.94 12.41
CA LEU A 300 -3.98 0.83 11.62
C LEU A 300 -3.75 1.22 10.16
N MET A 301 -4.62 2.03 9.56
CA MET A 301 -4.50 2.51 8.19
C MET A 301 -3.29 3.43 8.00
N LEU A 302 -2.96 4.26 8.98
CA LEU A 302 -1.75 5.08 8.96
C LEU A 302 -0.48 4.22 9.05
N ILE A 303 -0.56 3.01 9.64
CA ILE A 303 0.55 2.06 9.76
C ILE A 303 0.44 1.04 8.63
N GLY A 304 1.03 1.32 7.50
CA GLY A 304 0.99 0.47 6.31
C GLY A 304 1.78 -0.84 6.44
N GLY A 305 2.22 -1.37 5.30
CA GLY A 305 3.02 -2.60 5.27
C GLY A 305 4.51 -2.39 5.58
N SER A 306 5.31 -3.40 5.27
CA SER A 306 6.74 -3.40 5.54
C SER A 306 7.55 -2.80 4.39
N PRO A 307 8.80 -2.35 4.61
CA PRO A 307 9.66 -1.90 3.52
C PRO A 307 9.86 -2.98 2.46
N GLY A 308 9.85 -2.58 1.18
CA GLY A 308 10.01 -3.50 0.06
C GLY A 308 8.89 -4.53 -0.05
N SER A 309 7.65 -4.12 0.19
CA SER A 309 6.42 -4.91 0.02
C SER A 309 5.52 -4.31 -1.05
N THR A 310 4.44 -5.00 -1.38
CA THR A 310 3.38 -4.48 -2.26
C THR A 310 2.60 -3.32 -1.62
N ALA A 311 2.56 -3.26 -0.30
CA ALA A 311 1.83 -2.30 0.50
C ALA A 311 2.43 -0.87 0.46
N GLY A 312 1.58 0.14 0.53
CA GLY A 312 1.99 1.55 0.66
C GLY A 312 2.05 2.05 2.11
N GLY A 313 1.71 3.31 2.35
CA GLY A 313 1.61 3.91 3.67
C GLY A 313 2.94 4.02 4.44
N MET A 314 2.85 4.49 5.71
CA MET A 314 3.98 4.52 6.63
C MET A 314 4.39 3.10 7.02
N LYS A 315 5.68 2.78 6.95
CA LYS A 315 6.15 1.41 7.12
C LYS A 315 6.12 0.92 8.58
N THR A 316 5.84 -0.37 8.77
CA THR A 316 5.84 -1.02 10.10
C THR A 316 7.14 -0.79 10.87
N THR A 317 8.28 -0.75 10.17
CA THR A 317 9.58 -0.47 10.76
C THR A 317 9.70 0.97 11.26
N THR A 318 9.02 1.94 10.65
CA THR A 318 8.98 3.34 11.11
C THR A 318 8.33 3.42 12.49
N LEU A 319 7.15 2.80 12.64
CA LEU A 319 6.47 2.71 13.94
C LEU A 319 7.36 1.99 14.98
N ALA A 320 7.91 0.83 14.62
CA ALA A 320 8.75 0.05 15.53
C ALA A 320 9.95 0.86 16.04
N VAL A 321 10.64 1.60 15.16
CA VAL A 321 11.78 2.45 15.51
C VAL A 321 11.38 3.57 16.47
N LEU A 322 10.23 4.23 16.22
CA LEU A 322 9.72 5.30 17.09
C LEU A 322 9.34 4.77 18.48
N LEU A 323 8.64 3.64 18.55
CA LEU A 323 8.28 3.00 19.83
C LEU A 323 9.52 2.54 20.60
N ALA A 324 10.52 1.96 19.90
CA ALA A 324 11.76 1.55 20.55
C ALA A 324 12.58 2.76 21.05
N ASN A 325 12.55 3.87 20.32
CA ASN A 325 13.21 5.12 20.76
C ASN A 325 12.50 5.69 21.99
N ALA A 326 11.17 5.74 22.01
CA ALA A 326 10.41 6.17 23.17
C ALA A 326 10.72 5.27 24.39
N ALA A 327 10.70 3.95 24.21
CA ALA A 327 11.05 3.00 25.27
C ALA A 327 12.52 3.14 25.76
N ALA A 328 13.46 3.48 24.86
CA ALA A 328 14.85 3.74 25.22
C ALA A 328 14.96 5.02 26.09
N THR A 329 14.25 6.08 25.70
CA THR A 329 14.18 7.35 26.44
C THR A 329 13.62 7.14 27.86
N PHE A 330 12.48 6.43 27.98
CA PHE A 330 11.90 6.10 29.30
C PHE A 330 12.85 5.26 30.17
N ARG A 331 13.69 4.42 29.57
CA ARG A 331 14.68 3.60 30.26
C ARG A 331 16.05 4.28 30.40
N GLN A 332 16.16 5.56 30.06
CA GLN A 332 17.40 6.35 30.09
C GLN A 332 18.56 5.68 29.32
N ARG A 333 18.25 5.09 28.15
CA ARG A 333 19.25 4.48 27.27
C ARG A 333 19.60 5.44 26.14
N ASP A 334 20.86 5.48 25.73
CA ASP A 334 21.37 6.38 24.69
C ASP A 334 20.85 6.08 23.30
N SER A 335 20.30 4.88 23.04
CA SER A 335 19.87 4.48 21.71
C SER A 335 18.77 3.42 21.74
N ALA A 336 17.88 3.47 20.74
CA ALA A 336 16.92 2.41 20.45
C ALA A 336 17.66 1.09 20.12
N GLN A 337 17.11 -0.02 20.58
CA GLN A 337 17.73 -1.35 20.41
C GLN A 337 16.68 -2.39 20.05
N PHE A 338 17.03 -3.29 19.11
CA PHE A 338 16.25 -4.48 18.79
C PHE A 338 17.15 -5.72 18.78
N PHE A 339 16.74 -6.78 19.44
CA PHE A 339 17.42 -8.08 19.42
C PHE A 339 18.95 -7.99 19.65
N GLY A 340 19.37 -7.15 20.60
CA GLY A 340 20.78 -6.94 20.96
C GLY A 340 21.58 -6.08 19.98
N ARG A 341 20.92 -5.37 19.04
CA ARG A 341 21.56 -4.45 18.08
C ARG A 341 21.04 -3.03 18.25
N ARG A 342 21.91 -2.04 18.09
CA ARG A 342 21.55 -0.61 18.12
C ARG A 342 20.94 -0.17 16.80
N VAL A 343 19.97 0.74 16.87
CA VAL A 343 19.42 1.46 15.73
C VAL A 343 20.20 2.77 15.55
N ASP A 344 20.53 3.12 14.33
CA ASP A 344 21.22 4.38 14.02
C ASP A 344 20.32 5.59 14.31
N HIS A 345 20.90 6.66 14.86
CA HIS A 345 20.20 7.92 15.15
C HIS A 345 19.59 8.58 13.90
N SER A 346 20.22 8.40 12.74
CA SER A 346 19.67 8.89 11.47
C SER A 346 18.34 8.22 11.13
N ALA A 347 18.18 6.93 11.44
CA ALA A 347 16.93 6.19 11.23
C ALA A 347 15.80 6.73 12.12
N VAL A 348 16.10 7.13 13.37
CA VAL A 348 15.10 7.74 14.27
C VAL A 348 14.63 9.09 13.74
N LYS A 349 15.56 9.97 13.31
CA LYS A 349 15.23 11.27 12.70
C LYS A 349 14.36 11.10 11.47
N THR A 350 14.73 10.18 10.59
CA THR A 350 13.98 9.86 9.39
C THR A 350 12.58 9.35 9.72
N ALA A 351 12.46 8.45 10.70
CA ALA A 351 11.18 7.92 11.15
C ALA A 351 10.26 9.02 11.70
N ALA A 352 10.78 9.93 12.51
CA ALA A 352 10.05 11.09 13.02
C ALA A 352 9.57 12.02 11.90
N THR A 353 10.44 12.33 10.92
CA THR A 353 10.10 13.16 9.76
C THR A 353 8.96 12.54 8.94
N ILE A 354 9.03 11.21 8.70
CA ILE A 354 7.98 10.49 7.98
C ILE A 354 6.66 10.57 8.74
N LEU A 355 6.65 10.29 10.05
CA LEU A 355 5.43 10.37 10.86
C LEU A 355 4.81 11.77 10.79
N THR A 356 5.61 12.84 10.99
CA THR A 356 5.14 14.24 10.92
C THR A 356 4.51 14.54 9.56
N MET A 357 5.15 14.11 8.47
CA MET A 357 4.62 14.30 7.12
C MET A 357 3.29 13.57 6.91
N TYR A 358 3.21 12.30 7.33
CA TYR A 358 1.96 11.52 7.19
C TYR A 358 0.82 12.13 8.03
N LEU A 359 1.09 12.58 9.25
CA LEU A 359 0.10 13.28 10.08
C LEU A 359 -0.35 14.60 9.45
N ALA A 360 0.56 15.40 8.89
CA ALA A 360 0.22 16.65 8.21
C ALA A 360 -0.67 16.39 6.98
N LEU A 361 -0.37 15.38 6.16
CA LEU A 361 -1.18 14.99 5.01
C LEU A 361 -2.55 14.45 5.43
N PHE A 362 -2.60 13.60 6.44
CA PHE A 362 -3.81 13.01 6.99
C PHE A 362 -4.77 14.08 7.53
N PHE A 363 -4.30 14.93 8.44
CA PHE A 363 -5.12 15.99 9.01
C PHE A 363 -5.47 17.08 7.97
N GLY A 364 -4.49 17.50 7.17
CA GLY A 364 -4.70 18.52 6.14
C GLY A 364 -5.73 18.07 5.10
N GLY A 365 -5.63 16.84 4.61
CA GLY A 365 -6.60 16.27 3.67
C GLY A 365 -7.99 16.08 4.28
N GLY A 366 -8.07 15.50 5.49
CA GLY A 366 -9.34 15.28 6.17
C GLY A 366 -10.10 16.59 6.50
N VAL A 367 -9.38 17.60 6.99
CA VAL A 367 -9.96 18.93 7.27
C VAL A 367 -10.42 19.62 5.97
N PHE A 368 -9.60 19.56 4.91
CA PHE A 368 -10.00 20.14 3.63
C PHE A 368 -11.31 19.52 3.11
N ILE A 369 -11.41 18.18 3.10
CA ILE A 369 -12.60 17.46 2.64
C ILE A 369 -13.80 17.83 3.52
N SER A 370 -13.63 17.85 4.85
CA SER A 370 -14.72 18.16 5.80
C SER A 370 -15.28 19.57 5.58
N VAL A 371 -14.42 20.57 5.37
CA VAL A 371 -14.82 21.96 5.14
C VAL A 371 -15.48 22.12 3.77
N TYR A 372 -14.94 21.45 2.75
CA TYR A 372 -15.44 21.62 1.38
C TYR A 372 -16.75 20.89 1.13
N GLU A 373 -16.93 19.71 1.70
CA GLU A 373 -18.10 18.84 1.51
C GLU A 373 -19.18 19.02 2.58
N ASP A 374 -18.93 19.80 3.64
CA ASP A 374 -19.80 19.95 4.83
C ASP A 374 -20.15 18.59 5.47
N LEU A 375 -19.16 17.69 5.54
CA LEU A 375 -19.31 16.35 6.09
C LEU A 375 -18.64 16.22 7.47
N PRO A 376 -19.08 15.26 8.32
CA PRO A 376 -18.47 15.01 9.63
C PRO A 376 -16.95 14.75 9.51
N LEU A 377 -16.16 15.47 10.30
CA LEU A 377 -14.70 15.37 10.27
C LEU A 377 -14.19 13.93 10.48
N SER A 378 -14.87 13.14 11.31
CA SER A 378 -14.51 11.73 11.55
C SER A 378 -14.53 10.89 10.28
N SER A 379 -15.58 11.05 9.45
CA SER A 379 -15.70 10.34 8.16
C SER A 379 -14.66 10.82 7.16
N CYS A 380 -14.40 12.13 7.10
CA CYS A 380 -13.38 12.70 6.21
C CYS A 380 -11.96 12.31 6.63
N LEU A 381 -11.68 12.22 7.92
CA LEU A 381 -10.42 11.68 8.44
C LEU A 381 -10.26 10.19 8.11
N TYR A 382 -11.33 9.40 8.16
CA TYR A 382 -11.29 7.99 7.76
C TYR A 382 -10.87 7.83 6.29
N GLU A 383 -11.48 8.61 5.38
CA GLU A 383 -11.12 8.61 3.95
C GLU A 383 -9.69 9.12 3.72
N ALA A 384 -9.28 10.19 4.40
CA ALA A 384 -7.91 10.71 4.29
C ALA A 384 -6.87 9.71 4.80
N ALA A 385 -7.15 8.99 5.91
CA ALA A 385 -6.30 7.92 6.41
C ALA A 385 -6.20 6.77 5.41
N SER A 386 -7.33 6.38 4.83
CA SER A 386 -7.41 5.34 3.80
C SER A 386 -6.61 5.72 2.55
N ALA A 387 -6.74 6.97 2.09
CA ALA A 387 -6.02 7.46 0.92
C ALA A 387 -4.50 7.57 1.15
N VAL A 388 -4.06 8.26 2.23
CA VAL A 388 -2.63 8.44 2.52
C VAL A 388 -1.95 7.13 2.95
N GLY A 389 -2.70 6.25 3.62
CA GLY A 389 -2.27 4.90 3.95
C GLY A 389 -2.28 3.94 2.76
N THR A 390 -2.90 4.33 1.63
CA THR A 390 -3.17 3.48 0.45
C THR A 390 -3.89 2.19 0.85
N VAL A 391 -5.04 2.31 1.54
CA VAL A 391 -5.76 1.18 2.15
C VAL A 391 -6.98 0.76 1.34
N GLY A 392 -7.83 1.72 0.96
CA GLY A 392 -9.03 1.46 0.17
C GLY A 392 -10.33 1.28 0.95
N LEU A 393 -10.29 1.24 2.27
CA LEU A 393 -11.49 1.20 3.10
C LEU A 393 -12.20 2.56 3.06
N THR A 394 -13.52 2.54 2.95
CA THR A 394 -14.36 3.73 2.91
C THR A 394 -15.59 3.55 3.81
N LEU A 395 -16.10 4.64 4.34
CA LEU A 395 -17.41 4.69 4.98
C LEU A 395 -18.54 4.96 3.98
N GLY A 396 -18.25 4.87 2.68
CA GLY A 396 -19.22 5.02 1.58
C GLY A 396 -19.35 6.45 1.05
N ILE A 397 -18.52 7.40 1.51
CA ILE A 397 -18.60 8.78 1.05
C ILE A 397 -17.81 9.03 -0.26
N THR A 398 -16.80 8.22 -0.57
CA THR A 398 -15.90 8.44 -1.72
C THR A 398 -16.63 8.66 -3.07
N PRO A 399 -17.66 7.86 -3.45
CA PRO A 399 -18.37 8.07 -4.72
C PRO A 399 -19.18 9.38 -4.77
N GLN A 400 -19.50 9.96 -3.62
CA GLN A 400 -20.35 11.17 -3.51
C GLN A 400 -19.54 12.46 -3.45
N LEU A 401 -18.22 12.38 -3.31
CA LEU A 401 -17.35 13.55 -3.19
C LEU A 401 -17.27 14.34 -4.50
N HIS A 402 -17.24 15.67 -4.38
CA HIS A 402 -17.00 16.57 -5.51
C HIS A 402 -15.56 16.47 -6.03
N ILE A 403 -15.35 16.96 -7.26
CA ILE A 403 -14.05 16.87 -7.96
C ILE A 403 -12.87 17.40 -7.13
N PRO A 404 -12.92 18.56 -6.43
CA PRO A 404 -11.79 19.04 -5.63
C PRO A 404 -11.38 18.06 -4.53
N SER A 405 -12.34 17.45 -3.82
CA SER A 405 -12.09 16.45 -2.78
C SER A 405 -11.51 15.17 -3.37
N GLN A 406 -12.00 14.72 -4.54
CA GLN A 406 -11.41 13.61 -5.27
C GLN A 406 -9.95 13.89 -5.66
N MET A 407 -9.61 15.12 -6.10
CA MET A 407 -8.24 15.52 -6.44
C MET A 407 -7.32 15.50 -5.21
N VAL A 408 -7.82 15.88 -4.03
CA VAL A 408 -7.08 15.76 -2.78
C VAL A 408 -6.81 14.29 -2.46
N LEU A 409 -7.81 13.40 -2.59
CA LEU A 409 -7.62 11.96 -2.39
C LEU A 409 -6.61 11.37 -3.38
N ILE A 410 -6.65 11.76 -4.67
CA ILE A 410 -5.65 11.38 -5.69
C ILE A 410 -4.24 11.78 -5.24
N ALA A 411 -4.07 13.02 -4.76
CA ALA A 411 -2.78 13.48 -4.26
C ALA A 411 -2.32 12.68 -3.04
N LEU A 412 -3.21 12.41 -2.07
CA LEU A 412 -2.91 11.61 -0.87
C LEU A 412 -2.52 10.18 -1.23
N MET A 413 -3.25 9.50 -2.13
CA MET A 413 -2.92 8.15 -2.62
C MET A 413 -1.54 8.12 -3.28
N TYR A 414 -1.26 9.09 -4.13
CA TYR A 414 0.02 9.19 -4.84
C TYR A 414 1.19 9.42 -3.88
N LEU A 415 1.05 10.36 -2.94
CA LEU A 415 2.07 10.65 -1.93
C LEU A 415 2.29 9.47 -0.98
N GLY A 416 1.22 8.79 -0.59
CA GLY A 416 1.25 7.57 0.22
C GLY A 416 1.99 6.41 -0.46
N ARG A 417 1.78 6.24 -1.79
CA ARG A 417 2.42 5.17 -2.58
C ARG A 417 3.88 5.41 -2.86
N VAL A 418 4.23 6.60 -3.33
CA VAL A 418 5.62 6.95 -3.67
C VAL A 418 6.52 6.87 -2.43
N GLY A 419 5.95 7.13 -1.25
CA GLY A 419 6.61 7.03 0.05
C GLY A 419 7.36 8.29 0.44
N GLY A 420 7.31 8.60 1.74
CA GLY A 420 7.85 9.85 2.30
C GLY A 420 9.32 10.08 2.03
N LEU A 421 10.16 9.05 2.11
CA LEU A 421 11.60 9.16 1.85
C LEU A 421 11.89 9.54 0.40
N THR A 422 11.19 8.93 -0.55
CA THR A 422 11.35 9.20 -1.98
C THR A 422 11.01 10.65 -2.30
N LEU A 423 9.95 11.19 -1.70
CA LEU A 423 9.54 12.59 -1.85
C LEU A 423 10.57 13.54 -1.25
N ILE A 424 11.03 13.28 -0.03
CA ILE A 424 12.05 14.10 0.64
C ILE A 424 13.33 14.17 -0.20
N TYR A 425 13.83 13.01 -0.65
CA TYR A 425 15.07 12.96 -1.45
C TYR A 425 14.91 13.52 -2.86
N ALA A 426 13.73 13.46 -3.45
CA ALA A 426 13.46 14.07 -4.74
C ALA A 426 13.36 15.60 -4.67
N ALA A 427 12.77 16.13 -3.59
CA ALA A 427 12.60 17.56 -3.35
C ALA A 427 13.91 18.25 -2.91
N VAL A 428 14.72 17.57 -2.08
CA VAL A 428 16.01 18.08 -1.64
C VAL A 428 17.05 17.80 -2.72
N SER A 429 17.15 18.71 -3.70
CA SER A 429 18.32 18.77 -4.58
C SER A 429 19.57 18.85 -3.71
N SER A 430 20.56 17.98 -4.00
CA SER A 430 21.84 17.91 -3.32
C SER A 430 22.64 19.23 -3.45
N LYS A 431 22.20 20.28 -2.77
CA LYS A 431 23.11 21.37 -2.39
C LYS A 431 24.06 20.75 -1.36
N LYS A 432 25.33 20.58 -1.73
CA LYS A 432 26.39 20.34 -0.78
C LYS A 432 26.27 21.42 0.30
N ASN A 433 25.70 21.07 1.44
CA ASN A 433 25.77 21.95 2.61
C ASN A 433 27.25 22.17 2.87
N GLY A 434 27.67 23.43 2.88
CA GLY A 434 29.04 23.80 3.24
C GLY A 434 29.38 23.15 4.57
N ASN A 435 30.66 22.77 4.74
CA ASN A 435 31.19 22.07 5.92
C ASN A 435 31.05 22.83 7.25
N ALA A 436 30.50 24.05 7.26
CA ALA A 436 30.26 24.84 8.44
C ALA A 436 28.98 24.40 9.15
N LYS A 437 29.12 23.89 10.37
CA LYS A 437 27.98 23.63 11.28
C LYS A 437 27.62 24.95 11.98
N LEU A 438 26.30 25.22 12.06
CA LEU A 438 25.81 26.33 12.88
C LEU A 438 26.10 26.07 14.35
N PRO A 439 26.29 27.16 15.16
CA PRO A 439 26.43 27.06 16.62
C PRO A 439 25.26 26.27 17.21
N GLN A 440 25.53 25.46 18.20
CA GLN A 440 24.54 24.63 18.88
C GLN A 440 23.99 25.36 20.11
N GLU A 441 22.69 25.56 20.17
CA GLU A 441 21.96 26.10 21.31
C GLU A 441 21.02 25.07 21.87
N ARG A 442 20.80 25.08 23.18
CA ARG A 442 19.90 24.14 23.86
C ARG A 442 18.48 24.67 23.89
N ILE A 443 17.52 23.86 23.44
CA ILE A 443 16.09 24.11 23.57
C ILE A 443 15.55 23.11 24.59
N THR A 444 14.79 23.63 25.57
CA THR A 444 14.14 22.81 26.58
C THR A 444 12.91 22.12 25.91
N ILE A 445 12.87 20.80 26.01
CA ILE A 445 11.72 19.99 25.58
C ILE A 445 11.03 19.53 26.86
N GLY A 446 9.74 19.84 27.02
CA GLY A 446 8.93 19.67 28.23
C GLY A 446 8.86 18.28 28.81
#